data_96da0faddb6b6ae2e8155b8e0ccfb3d8
#
_entry.id   96da0faddb6b6ae2e8155b8e0ccfb3d8
#
_cell.length_a   1.000
_cell.length_b   1.000
_cell.length_c   1.000
_cell.angle_alpha   90.00
_cell.angle_beta   90.00
_cell.angle_gamma   90.00
#
_symmetry.space_group_name_H-M   'P 1'
#
loop_
_entity.id
_entity.type
_entity.pdbx_description
1 polymer ?
#
loop_
_entity_poly.entity_id
_entity_poly.type
_entity_poly.pdbx_seq_one_letter_code
_entity_poly.pdbx_strand_id
1 'polypeptide(L)'
;INNLLESYFNSLRRFILDAKRLRFDKNNKVFLVIVSIIFLTLVYFLIPTAYNKELIQKEIKNQIYQKYNIVLKFDNIIQYNFFPKPHFSSKNLSILSDKRKIAEVKNFKIFIDFKNFFKFNQIQTQDVIFDKADFNFKKSDLSFFINLLKTEPNRNVIKIKRSNLFFTNRY
;
A
#
# COMPACT_ATOMS: atom_id res chain seq x y z
N ILE A 1 -29.82 -11.40 -27.79
CA ILE A 1 -29.47 -10.80 -26.46
C ILE A 1 -30.46 -11.26 -25.41
N ASN A 2 -31.78 -11.29 -25.69
CA ASN A 2 -32.81 -11.73 -24.71
C ASN A 2 -32.61 -13.18 -24.23
N ASN A 3 -32.29 -14.12 -25.10
CA ASN A 3 -32.12 -15.54 -24.75
C ASN A 3 -30.92 -15.79 -23.84
N LEU A 4 -29.88 -15.00 -23.92
CA LEU A 4 -28.72 -15.08 -23.00
C LEU A 4 -29.09 -14.58 -21.60
N LEU A 5 -29.78 -13.46 -21.52
CA LEU A 5 -30.24 -12.90 -20.25
C LEU A 5 -31.21 -13.82 -19.53
N GLU A 6 -32.17 -14.42 -20.25
CA GLU A 6 -33.08 -15.43 -19.69
C GLU A 6 -32.37 -16.68 -19.19
N SER A 7 -31.36 -17.15 -19.91
CA SER A 7 -30.53 -18.29 -19.48
C SER A 7 -29.80 -17.99 -18.16
N TYR A 8 -29.19 -16.80 -18.04
CA TYR A 8 -28.54 -16.38 -16.79
C TYR A 8 -29.54 -16.23 -15.63
N PHE A 9 -30.70 -15.62 -15.90
CA PHE A 9 -31.77 -15.47 -14.89
C PHE A 9 -32.31 -16.82 -14.40
N ASN A 10 -32.51 -17.76 -15.31
CA ASN A 10 -32.97 -19.10 -14.96
C ASN A 10 -31.90 -19.91 -14.19
N SER A 11 -30.63 -19.75 -14.52
CA SER A 11 -29.52 -20.35 -13.77
C SER A 11 -29.40 -19.77 -12.35
N LEU A 12 -29.49 -18.45 -12.21
CA LEU A 12 -29.53 -17.78 -10.91
C LEU A 12 -30.70 -18.21 -10.06
N ARG A 13 -31.90 -18.29 -10.67
CA ARG A 13 -33.13 -18.73 -9.99
C ARG A 13 -33.01 -20.17 -9.48
N ARG A 14 -32.45 -21.08 -10.32
CA ARG A 14 -32.18 -22.47 -9.91
C ARG A 14 -31.20 -22.52 -8.74
N PHE A 15 -30.09 -21.79 -8.82
CA PHE A 15 -29.11 -21.70 -7.76
C PHE A 15 -29.71 -21.21 -6.43
N ILE A 16 -30.56 -20.18 -6.48
CA ILE A 16 -31.27 -19.65 -5.27
C ILE A 16 -32.28 -20.69 -4.70
N LEU A 17 -32.99 -21.40 -5.58
CA LEU A 17 -33.95 -22.44 -5.16
C LEU A 17 -33.23 -23.66 -4.57
N ASP A 18 -32.12 -24.06 -5.14
CA ASP A 18 -31.30 -25.17 -4.63
C ASP A 18 -30.62 -24.78 -3.30
N ALA A 19 -30.17 -23.54 -3.17
CA ALA A 19 -29.67 -23.02 -1.89
C ALA A 19 -30.74 -23.01 -0.77
N LYS A 20 -32.02 -22.74 -1.12
CA LYS A 20 -33.13 -22.87 -0.15
C LYS A 20 -33.47 -24.32 0.24
N ARG A 21 -33.16 -25.29 -0.62
CA ARG A 21 -33.35 -26.72 -0.35
C ARG A 21 -32.24 -27.35 0.48
N LEU A 22 -31.09 -26.70 0.58
CA LEU A 22 -30.03 -27.16 1.48
C LEU A 22 -30.54 -27.09 2.91
N ARG A 23 -30.97 -28.22 3.46
CA ARG A 23 -31.21 -28.40 4.90
C ARG A 23 -29.85 -28.28 5.58
N PHE A 24 -29.51 -27.06 5.99
CA PHE A 24 -28.27 -26.82 6.72
C PHE A 24 -28.38 -27.45 8.10
N ASP A 25 -27.76 -28.57 8.29
CA ASP A 25 -27.49 -29.15 9.58
C ASP A 25 -26.69 -28.13 10.42
N LYS A 26 -26.76 -28.23 11.75
CA LYS A 26 -26.10 -27.25 12.65
C LYS A 26 -24.63 -27.00 12.29
N ASN A 27 -23.92 -28.06 11.90
CA ASN A 27 -22.51 -27.97 11.49
C ASN A 27 -22.32 -27.19 10.18
N ASN A 28 -23.23 -27.31 9.22
CA ASN A 28 -23.18 -26.60 7.96
C ASN A 28 -23.47 -25.10 8.14
N LYS A 29 -24.29 -24.71 9.10
CA LYS A 29 -24.52 -23.29 9.44
C LYS A 29 -23.26 -22.64 9.98
N VAL A 30 -22.54 -23.31 10.87
CA VAL A 30 -21.28 -22.81 11.41
C VAL A 30 -20.23 -22.67 10.29
N PHE A 31 -20.14 -23.68 9.42
CA PHE A 31 -19.25 -23.61 8.25
C PHE A 31 -19.56 -22.42 7.34
N LEU A 32 -20.84 -22.17 7.02
CA LEU A 32 -21.26 -21.02 6.22
C LEU A 32 -20.90 -19.69 6.86
N VAL A 33 -21.07 -19.55 8.17
CA VAL A 33 -20.68 -18.33 8.89
C VAL A 33 -19.17 -18.10 8.78
N ILE A 34 -18.37 -19.14 8.97
CA ILE A 34 -16.90 -19.05 8.83
C ILE A 34 -16.50 -18.64 7.40
N VAL A 35 -17.08 -19.27 6.38
CA VAL A 35 -16.82 -18.94 4.97
C VAL A 35 -17.22 -17.49 4.67
N SER A 36 -18.37 -17.03 5.18
CA SER A 36 -18.82 -15.65 5.01
C SER A 36 -17.87 -14.65 5.65
N ILE A 37 -17.38 -14.94 6.86
CA ILE A 37 -16.40 -14.08 7.54
C ILE A 37 -15.09 -13.99 6.74
N ILE A 38 -14.59 -15.13 6.25
CA ILE A 38 -13.38 -15.17 5.42
C ILE A 38 -13.60 -14.37 4.14
N PHE A 39 -14.74 -14.54 3.48
CA PHE A 39 -15.07 -13.81 2.25
C PHE A 39 -15.14 -12.30 2.48
N LEU A 40 -15.85 -11.85 3.53
CA LEU A 40 -15.94 -10.44 3.89
C LEU A 40 -14.57 -9.85 4.23
N THR A 41 -13.72 -10.62 4.91
CA THR A 41 -12.34 -10.21 5.22
C THR A 41 -11.52 -10.03 3.94
N LEU A 42 -11.62 -10.96 2.99
CA LEU A 42 -10.94 -10.84 1.69
C LEU A 42 -11.43 -9.62 0.90
N VAL A 43 -12.75 -9.41 0.82
CA VAL A 43 -13.33 -8.22 0.17
C VAL A 43 -12.80 -6.95 0.83
N TYR A 44 -12.75 -6.89 2.16
CA TYR A 44 -12.21 -5.75 2.89
C TYR A 44 -10.76 -5.44 2.49
N PHE A 45 -9.90 -6.44 2.40
CA PHE A 45 -8.50 -6.25 1.96
C PHE A 45 -8.36 -5.87 0.49
N LEU A 46 -9.38 -6.09 -0.34
CA LEU A 46 -9.38 -5.68 -1.74
C LEU A 46 -9.85 -4.22 -1.94
N ILE A 47 -10.47 -3.58 -0.94
CA ILE A 47 -10.96 -2.19 -1.05
C ILE A 47 -9.91 -1.23 -1.63
N PRO A 48 -8.63 -1.24 -1.17
CA PRO A 48 -7.63 -0.31 -1.70
C PRO A 48 -7.27 -0.50 -3.17
N THR A 49 -7.65 -1.62 -3.79
CA THR A 49 -7.45 -1.82 -5.24
C THR A 49 -8.31 -0.87 -6.07
N ALA A 50 -9.46 -0.45 -5.53
CA ALA A 50 -10.39 0.47 -6.16
C ALA A 50 -10.01 1.96 -5.98
N TYR A 51 -8.96 2.26 -5.21
CA TYR A 51 -8.52 3.64 -5.00
C TYR A 51 -7.93 4.24 -6.28
N ASN A 52 -8.12 5.53 -6.46
CA ASN A 52 -7.40 6.27 -7.49
C ASN A 52 -5.91 6.33 -7.11
N LYS A 53 -5.10 5.59 -7.85
CA LYS A 53 -3.66 5.42 -7.57
C LYS A 53 -2.88 6.73 -7.64
N GLU A 54 -3.27 7.65 -8.50
CA GLU A 54 -2.62 8.97 -8.64
C GLU A 54 -2.89 9.84 -7.42
N LEU A 55 -4.14 9.87 -6.93
CA LEU A 55 -4.49 10.59 -5.71
C LEU A 55 -3.74 10.04 -4.50
N ILE A 56 -3.69 8.71 -4.38
CA ILE A 56 -2.94 8.05 -3.32
C ILE A 56 -1.45 8.37 -3.40
N GLN A 57 -0.87 8.33 -4.59
CA GLN A 57 0.54 8.68 -4.79
C GLN A 57 0.83 10.13 -4.41
N LYS A 58 -0.08 11.05 -4.73
CA LYS A 58 0.02 12.46 -4.32
C LYS A 58 -0.06 12.60 -2.81
N GLU A 59 -0.99 11.89 -2.17
CA GLU A 59 -1.15 11.92 -0.72
C GLU A 59 0.07 11.35 0.00
N ILE A 60 0.63 10.24 -0.46
CA ILE A 60 1.88 9.66 0.06
C ILE A 60 3.03 10.67 -0.06
N LYS A 61 3.18 11.34 -1.21
CA LYS A 61 4.21 12.38 -1.39
C LYS A 61 4.05 13.50 -0.36
N ASN A 62 2.83 13.99 -0.18
CA ASN A 62 2.54 15.06 0.76
C ASN A 62 2.85 14.66 2.21
N GLN A 63 2.41 13.48 2.65
CA GLN A 63 2.66 13.00 4.00
C GLN A 63 4.16 12.81 4.28
N ILE A 64 4.90 12.25 3.32
CA ILE A 64 6.35 12.08 3.46
C ILE A 64 7.06 13.43 3.44
N TYR A 65 6.63 14.37 2.59
CA TYR A 65 7.18 15.73 2.58
C TYR A 65 6.94 16.45 3.90
N GLN A 66 5.71 16.45 4.40
CA GLN A 66 5.37 17.11 5.66
C GLN A 66 6.12 16.52 6.86
N LYS A 67 6.33 15.21 6.84
CA LYS A 67 6.93 14.50 7.97
C LYS A 67 8.45 14.53 7.97
N TYR A 68 9.08 14.42 6.80
CA TYR A 68 10.51 14.21 6.65
C TYR A 68 11.22 15.27 5.81
N ASN A 69 10.47 16.23 5.28
CA ASN A 69 10.97 17.27 4.36
C ASN A 69 11.71 16.71 3.13
N ILE A 70 11.25 15.56 2.63
CA ILE A 70 11.80 14.92 1.43
C ILE A 70 10.77 14.88 0.31
N VAL A 71 11.22 15.14 -0.91
CA VAL A 71 10.39 15.06 -2.10
C VAL A 71 10.63 13.72 -2.77
N LEU A 72 9.56 12.94 -2.94
CA LEU A 72 9.60 11.69 -3.70
C LEU A 72 9.19 11.93 -5.15
N LYS A 73 10.04 11.54 -6.08
CA LYS A 73 9.74 11.49 -7.50
C LYS A 73 9.62 10.03 -7.92
N PHE A 74 8.41 9.61 -8.25
CA PHE A 74 8.11 8.26 -8.72
C PHE A 74 8.24 8.22 -10.25
N ASP A 75 8.87 7.19 -10.78
CA ASP A 75 8.94 6.94 -12.22
C ASP A 75 7.69 6.19 -12.71
N ASN A 76 7.06 5.43 -11.82
CA ASN A 76 5.87 4.63 -12.11
C ASN A 76 4.75 4.90 -11.12
N ILE A 77 3.52 4.62 -11.53
CA ILE A 77 2.34 4.65 -10.66
C ILE A 77 2.48 3.54 -9.62
N ILE A 78 2.14 3.87 -8.36
CA ILE A 78 2.16 2.92 -7.26
C ILE A 78 1.17 1.77 -7.47
N GLN A 79 1.53 0.60 -6.94
CA GLN A 79 0.70 -0.60 -6.97
C GLN A 79 0.35 -1.03 -5.56
N TYR A 80 -0.90 -1.43 -5.36
CA TYR A 80 -1.35 -1.99 -4.11
C TYR A 80 -1.05 -3.49 -4.03
N ASN A 81 -0.58 -3.94 -2.87
CA ASN A 81 -0.36 -5.34 -2.53
C ASN A 81 -0.89 -5.61 -1.13
N PHE A 82 -1.63 -6.68 -0.93
CA PHE A 82 -2.21 -7.00 0.37
C PHE A 82 -1.35 -7.95 1.21
N PHE A 83 -0.47 -8.71 0.57
CA PHE A 83 0.39 -9.68 1.25
C PHE A 83 1.85 -9.21 1.32
N PRO A 84 2.59 -9.47 2.43
CA PRO A 84 2.18 -10.08 3.72
C PRO A 84 1.39 -9.14 4.64
N LYS A 85 1.40 -7.86 4.37
CA LYS A 85 0.59 -6.79 4.99
C LYS A 85 0.18 -5.80 3.91
N PRO A 86 -0.98 -5.15 4.03
CA PRO A 86 -1.42 -4.15 3.07
C PRO A 86 -0.39 -3.03 2.90
N HIS A 87 0.07 -2.83 1.66
CA HIS A 87 1.06 -1.81 1.33
C HIS A 87 0.93 -1.34 -0.12
N PHE A 88 1.35 -0.11 -0.37
CA PHE A 88 1.65 0.36 -1.71
C PHE A 88 3.13 0.19 -2.01
N SER A 89 3.45 -0.18 -3.23
CA SER A 89 4.82 -0.33 -3.70
C SER A 89 5.03 0.40 -5.02
N SER A 90 6.26 0.84 -5.25
CA SER A 90 6.72 1.34 -6.55
C SER A 90 8.14 0.87 -6.80
N LYS A 91 8.47 0.73 -8.08
CA LYS A 91 9.84 0.52 -8.53
C LYS A 91 10.40 1.83 -9.05
N ASN A 92 11.70 2.03 -8.84
CA ASN A 92 12.47 3.17 -9.33
C ASN A 92 11.84 4.50 -8.93
N LEU A 93 12.24 4.99 -7.79
CA LEU A 93 11.93 6.35 -7.36
C LEU A 93 13.20 7.09 -7.00
N SER A 94 13.16 8.40 -7.13
CA SER A 94 14.23 9.30 -6.70
C SER A 94 13.79 10.07 -5.45
N ILE A 95 14.71 10.22 -4.52
CA ILE A 95 14.56 11.09 -3.36
C ILE A 95 15.31 12.39 -3.64
N LEU A 96 14.62 13.50 -3.49
CA LEU A 96 15.18 14.83 -3.68
C LEU A 96 15.16 15.59 -2.36
N SER A 97 16.24 16.32 -2.10
CA SER A 97 16.35 17.34 -1.06
C SER A 97 16.86 18.63 -1.72
N ASP A 98 16.21 19.76 -1.48
CA ASP A 98 16.54 21.05 -2.06
C ASP A 98 16.74 21.00 -3.59
N LYS A 99 15.79 20.34 -4.28
CA LYS A 99 15.79 20.09 -5.73
C LYS A 99 16.93 19.20 -6.24
N ARG A 100 17.82 18.72 -5.37
CA ARG A 100 18.94 17.82 -5.72
C ARG A 100 18.54 16.37 -5.46
N LYS A 101 18.87 15.49 -6.38
CA LYS A 101 18.70 14.04 -6.20
C LYS A 101 19.76 13.54 -5.21
N ILE A 102 19.29 13.03 -4.08
CA ILE A 102 20.12 12.49 -3.01
C ILE A 102 20.09 10.97 -2.94
N ALA A 103 19.06 10.33 -3.51
CA ALA A 103 19.03 8.88 -3.61
C ALA A 103 18.22 8.39 -4.82
N GLU A 104 18.59 7.20 -5.27
CA GLU A 104 17.77 6.34 -6.13
C GLU A 104 17.35 5.10 -5.36
N VAL A 105 16.07 4.77 -5.40
CA VAL A 105 15.51 3.63 -4.70
C VAL A 105 14.89 2.68 -5.70
N LYS A 106 15.38 1.43 -5.76
CA LYS A 106 14.85 0.42 -6.69
C LYS A 106 13.50 -0.13 -6.26
N ASN A 107 13.30 -0.31 -4.96
CA ASN A 107 12.04 -0.81 -4.43
C ASN A 107 11.59 0.05 -3.25
N PHE A 108 10.43 0.65 -3.42
CA PHE A 108 9.75 1.43 -2.40
C PHE A 108 8.52 0.68 -1.91
N LYS A 109 8.32 0.65 -0.60
CA LYS A 109 7.10 0.13 0.02
C LYS A 109 6.64 1.06 1.12
N ILE A 110 5.34 1.30 1.18
CA ILE A 110 4.70 2.05 2.27
C ILE A 110 3.51 1.25 2.78
N PHE A 111 3.56 0.92 4.06
CA PHE A 111 2.47 0.19 4.72
C PHE A 111 1.37 1.16 5.11
N ILE A 112 0.16 0.67 5.03
CA ILE A 112 -1.05 1.45 5.35
C ILE A 112 -1.77 0.83 6.53
N ASP A 113 -2.43 1.68 7.32
CA ASP A 113 -3.27 1.20 8.40
C ASP A 113 -4.57 0.64 7.83
N PHE A 114 -4.78 -0.66 8.01
CA PHE A 114 -5.98 -1.35 7.53
C PHE A 114 -7.26 -0.90 8.23
N LYS A 115 -7.18 -0.26 9.41
CA LYS A 115 -8.36 0.24 10.14
C LYS A 115 -9.11 1.34 9.38
N ASN A 116 -8.46 1.98 8.41
CA ASN A 116 -8.99 3.15 7.72
C ASN A 116 -9.31 2.91 6.23
N PHE A 117 -9.45 1.67 5.78
CA PHE A 117 -9.70 1.35 4.35
C PHE A 117 -10.98 1.96 3.78
N PHE A 118 -11.96 2.29 4.60
CA PHE A 118 -13.16 2.99 4.13
C PHE A 118 -12.98 4.51 3.98
N LYS A 119 -11.88 5.07 4.45
CA LYS A 119 -11.57 6.49 4.29
C LYS A 119 -10.77 6.72 3.01
N PHE A 120 -11.45 6.70 1.87
CA PHE A 120 -10.87 6.78 0.53
C PHE A 120 -9.91 7.97 0.30
N ASN A 121 -10.05 9.05 1.05
CA ASN A 121 -9.27 10.27 0.90
C ASN A 121 -8.24 10.51 2.03
N GLN A 122 -8.15 9.63 3.02
CA GLN A 122 -7.26 9.79 4.17
C GLN A 122 -6.54 8.48 4.49
N ILE A 123 -5.58 8.13 3.65
CA ILE A 123 -4.74 6.98 3.92
C ILE A 123 -3.74 7.36 5.02
N GLN A 124 -3.80 6.66 6.15
CA GLN A 124 -2.77 6.77 7.17
C GLN A 124 -1.63 5.82 6.83
N THR A 125 -0.48 6.41 6.55
CA THR A 125 0.74 5.65 6.28
C THR A 125 1.38 5.21 7.58
N GLN A 126 1.87 3.97 7.60
CA GLN A 126 2.67 3.40 8.68
C GLN A 126 4.15 3.39 8.26
N ASP A 127 4.78 2.24 8.34
CA ASP A 127 6.20 2.07 8.01
C ASP A 127 6.49 2.35 6.52
N VAL A 128 7.61 3.00 6.27
CA VAL A 128 8.17 3.22 4.94
C VAL A 128 9.44 2.38 4.79
N ILE A 129 9.56 1.68 3.67
CA ILE A 129 10.77 0.89 3.36
C ILE A 129 11.37 1.38 2.07
N PHE A 130 12.63 1.80 2.14
CA PHE A 130 13.52 1.99 1.00
C PHE A 130 14.43 0.77 0.89
N ASP A 131 14.29 0.01 -0.17
CA ASP A 131 15.05 -1.22 -0.39
C ASP A 131 15.86 -1.12 -1.67
N LYS A 132 17.15 -1.51 -1.60
CA LYS A 132 18.14 -1.34 -2.66
C LYS A 132 18.23 0.12 -3.12
N ALA A 133 18.50 1.01 -2.17
CA ALA A 133 18.70 2.43 -2.41
C ALA A 133 20.18 2.78 -2.47
N ASP A 134 20.55 3.65 -3.41
CA ASP A 134 21.87 4.23 -3.54
C ASP A 134 21.78 5.70 -3.13
N PHE A 135 22.31 6.04 -1.95
CA PHE A 135 22.31 7.38 -1.40
C PHE A 135 23.65 8.09 -1.71
N ASN A 136 23.57 9.29 -2.27
CA ASN A 136 24.73 10.16 -2.55
C ASN A 136 24.63 11.42 -1.70
N PHE A 137 25.36 11.45 -0.58
CA PHE A 137 25.36 12.55 0.36
C PHE A 137 26.57 13.45 0.18
N LYS A 138 26.34 14.76 0.30
CA LYS A 138 27.37 15.74 0.59
C LYS A 138 27.43 15.97 2.10
N LYS A 139 28.50 16.60 2.59
CA LYS A 139 28.64 16.97 4.00
C LYS A 139 27.44 17.81 4.50
N SER A 140 26.89 18.67 3.66
CA SER A 140 25.68 19.45 3.93
C SER A 140 24.42 18.61 4.19
N ASP A 141 24.35 17.38 3.69
CA ASP A 141 23.19 16.53 3.80
C ASP A 141 23.18 15.67 5.07
N LEU A 142 24.24 15.74 5.86
CA LEU A 142 24.40 14.90 7.05
C LEU A 142 23.30 15.18 8.07
N SER A 143 22.95 16.45 8.29
CA SER A 143 21.84 16.85 9.20
C SER A 143 20.49 16.29 8.73
N PHE A 144 20.25 16.31 7.42
CA PHE A 144 19.06 15.71 6.81
C PHE A 144 19.00 14.20 7.10
N PHE A 145 20.11 13.49 6.86
CA PHE A 145 20.18 12.05 7.07
C PHE A 145 20.00 11.66 8.55
N ILE A 146 20.64 12.41 9.45
CA ILE A 146 20.45 12.23 10.90
C ILE A 146 18.97 12.43 11.28
N ASN A 147 18.32 13.45 10.75
CA ASN A 147 16.91 13.71 11.01
C ASN A 147 15.99 12.62 10.41
N LEU A 148 16.35 12.06 9.26
CA LEU A 148 15.65 10.93 8.66
C LEU A 148 15.70 9.68 9.54
N LEU A 149 16.84 9.45 10.23
CA LEU A 149 17.05 8.30 11.10
C LEU A 149 16.56 8.54 12.54
N LYS A 150 16.42 9.80 12.96
CA LYS A 150 15.85 10.15 14.26
C LYS A 150 14.34 9.93 14.25
N THR A 151 13.92 8.68 14.34
CA THR A 151 12.51 8.34 14.51
C THR A 151 12.18 8.30 15.98
N GLU A 152 11.19 9.09 16.40
CA GLU A 152 10.59 8.95 17.73
C GLU A 152 9.92 7.58 17.85
N PRO A 153 10.00 6.91 19.01
CA PRO A 153 9.55 5.52 19.19
C PRO A 153 8.07 5.28 18.87
N ASN A 154 7.25 6.33 18.80
CA ASN A 154 5.81 6.24 18.51
C ASN A 154 5.42 6.68 17.09
N ARG A 155 6.37 6.94 16.19
CA ARG A 155 6.08 7.38 14.82
C ARG A 155 6.53 6.35 13.79
N ASN A 156 5.85 6.34 12.65
CA ASN A 156 6.14 5.49 11.50
C ASN A 156 7.65 5.43 11.20
N VAL A 157 8.18 4.24 11.16
CA VAL A 157 9.62 4.02 11.01
C VAL A 157 10.01 4.00 9.54
N ILE A 158 11.04 4.80 9.18
CA ILE A 158 11.71 4.62 7.89
C ILE A 158 12.74 3.50 8.05
N LYS A 159 12.61 2.47 7.22
CA LYS A 159 13.53 1.34 7.17
C LYS A 159 14.31 1.38 5.86
N ILE A 160 15.62 1.46 5.94
CA ILE A 160 16.53 1.37 4.80
C ILE A 160 17.12 -0.02 4.78
N LYS A 161 16.97 -0.74 3.66
CA LYS A 161 17.41 -2.13 3.53
C LYS A 161 18.29 -2.30 2.29
N ARG A 162 19.37 -3.09 2.41
CA ARG A 162 20.25 -3.49 1.31
C ARG A 162 20.67 -2.31 0.44
N SER A 163 21.11 -1.23 1.06
CA SER A 163 21.34 0.06 0.44
C SER A 163 22.77 0.53 0.64
N ASN A 164 23.27 1.30 -0.30
CA ASN A 164 24.60 1.86 -0.27
C ASN A 164 24.55 3.34 0.12
N LEU A 165 25.55 3.79 0.86
CA LEU A 165 25.72 5.18 1.25
C LEU A 165 27.06 5.68 0.70
N PHE A 166 27.00 6.65 -0.20
CA PHE A 166 28.16 7.29 -0.79
C PHE A 166 28.30 8.70 -0.26
N PHE A 167 29.49 9.03 0.27
CA PHE A 167 29.80 10.38 0.71
C PHE A 167 30.74 11.03 -0.29
N THR A 168 30.27 12.12 -0.90
CA THR A 168 31.10 12.86 -1.87
C THR A 168 31.74 14.05 -1.16
N ASN A 169 33.05 13.99 -0.99
CA ASN A 169 33.90 15.08 -0.46
C ASN A 169 34.36 15.99 -1.62
N ARG A 170 33.46 16.62 -2.33
CA ARG A 170 33.84 17.73 -3.23
C ARG A 170 33.68 19.03 -2.48
N TYR A 171 34.82 19.66 -2.19
CA TYR A 171 34.92 21.06 -1.77
C TYR A 171 34.41 21.97 -2.85
#